data_30f2a8667a21f2e5fdc6ddfcec271de4
#
_entry.id   30f2a8667a21f2e5fdc6ddfcec271de4
#
_cell.length_a   1.000
_cell.length_b   1.000
_cell.length_c   1.000
_cell.angle_alpha   90.00
_cell.angle_beta   90.00
_cell.angle_gamma   90.00
#
_symmetry.space_group_name_H-M   'P 1'
#
loop_
_entity.id
_entity.type
_entity.pdbx_description
1 polymer ?
#
loop_
_entity_poly.entity_id
_entity_poly.type
_entity_poly.pdbx_seq_one_letter_code
_entity_poly.pdbx_strand_id
1 'polypeptide(L)'
;LIDATTFDELRIGLATADHIRAWSYGEVKKPETINYRTLKPEKDGLFGEQIFGPSRDWECACGKYKRVRFKGIVCERCGVEVTKSSVRRERMGHIELAAPVTHIWYFKGVPSRLGYLLDMAPKDLEKVIYFAAYMIIRVDADARHERLPQLEQELRLKTGEIEKRRDADIAERLAQLETDVAQLEEEGAKADQKRKVRDAGEREMAQLRKIADDQIAHLERVFDDFRSLKVGDLKAEDAVYHDLVDLYGEFFDGHMGAEAIKLRLLAFDLAAESEDLHKQIAEGKGQRKIRAIKRLKVVNSFLQTGNSPAAMVLDVVPVIPPELRPMVQLDGGRFATSDLNDLYRRVINRNNRLRRLLDLGAPEIIVNNEKRMLQEAVDALFDNGRRGRPVTGTGNRALKSLSDMLKGKQGRFRQNLLGKRVDYSGRSVIVVGPQLQLHQCGLPKQMALELFKPFVIKRLIDLGHSQNIKHAKRMVERSKPQVWDVLEEIIRERPVLLNRAPTLHRLGIQAFEP
;
A
#
# COMPACT_ATOMS: atom_id res chain seq x y z
N LEU A 1 -21.14 18.78 -13.56
CA LEU A 1 -20.32 18.51 -12.36
C LEU A 1 -21.23 18.59 -11.16
N ILE A 2 -21.59 17.43 -10.64
CA ILE A 2 -22.29 17.31 -9.35
C ILE A 2 -21.36 17.97 -8.32
N ASP A 3 -21.89 18.97 -7.63
CA ASP A 3 -21.14 19.67 -6.59
C ASP A 3 -20.81 18.64 -5.50
N ALA A 4 -19.53 18.27 -5.36
CA ALA A 4 -19.08 17.23 -4.45
C ALA A 4 -19.36 17.56 -2.97
N THR A 5 -19.95 18.72 -2.71
CA THR A 5 -20.31 19.20 -1.37
C THR A 5 -21.76 18.90 -0.98
N THR A 6 -22.62 18.51 -1.94
CA THR A 6 -24.03 18.20 -1.71
C THR A 6 -24.32 16.74 -2.05
N PHE A 7 -24.38 15.90 -1.04
CA PHE A 7 -24.75 14.48 -1.15
C PHE A 7 -25.56 14.05 0.07
N ASP A 8 -26.50 13.14 -0.13
CA ASP A 8 -27.36 12.60 0.93
C ASP A 8 -26.73 11.35 1.57
N GLU A 9 -25.98 10.56 0.79
CA GLU A 9 -25.39 9.30 1.23
C GLU A 9 -23.91 9.18 0.82
N LEU A 10 -23.14 8.48 1.64
CA LEU A 10 -21.76 8.10 1.37
C LEU A 10 -21.64 6.58 1.31
N ARG A 11 -21.26 6.04 0.16
CA ARG A 11 -20.98 4.62 -0.01
C ARG A 11 -19.48 4.34 0.01
N ILE A 12 -19.06 3.44 0.89
CA ILE A 12 -17.67 2.95 0.95
C ILE A 12 -17.61 1.58 0.25
N GLY A 13 -16.71 1.43 -0.71
CA GLY A 13 -16.51 0.19 -1.46
C GLY A 13 -15.07 0.00 -1.88
N LEU A 14 -14.77 -1.11 -2.56
CA LEU A 14 -13.46 -1.36 -3.15
C LEU A 14 -13.36 -0.64 -4.49
N ALA A 15 -12.27 0.11 -4.68
CA ALA A 15 -11.98 0.74 -5.95
C ALA A 15 -11.21 -0.23 -6.87
N THR A 16 -11.73 -0.43 -8.08
CA THR A 16 -11.01 -1.13 -9.15
C THR A 16 -10.00 -0.19 -9.83
N ALA A 17 -9.08 -0.75 -10.62
CA ALA A 17 -8.14 0.05 -11.41
C ALA A 17 -8.87 1.05 -12.32
N ASP A 18 -9.99 0.64 -12.92
CA ASP A 18 -10.79 1.50 -13.80
C ASP A 18 -11.47 2.64 -13.05
N HIS A 19 -11.94 2.40 -11.83
CA HIS A 19 -12.45 3.47 -10.97
C HIS A 19 -11.35 4.49 -10.66
N ILE A 20 -10.13 4.04 -10.33
CA ILE A 20 -9.02 4.94 -10.02
C ILE A 20 -8.63 5.77 -11.25
N ARG A 21 -8.58 5.16 -12.45
CA ARG A 21 -8.32 5.88 -13.70
C ARG A 21 -9.42 6.89 -14.02
N ALA A 22 -10.68 6.53 -13.77
CA ALA A 22 -11.82 7.43 -13.99
C ALA A 22 -11.82 8.66 -13.06
N TRP A 23 -11.34 8.53 -11.83
CA TRP A 23 -11.20 9.68 -10.90
C TRP A 23 -9.99 10.56 -11.22
N SER A 24 -9.01 10.02 -11.92
CA SER A 24 -7.72 10.66 -12.12
C SER A 24 -7.75 11.62 -13.30
N TYR A 25 -7.08 12.74 -13.14
CA TYR A 25 -6.84 13.73 -14.20
C TYR A 25 -5.53 13.47 -14.98
N GLY A 26 -4.75 12.44 -14.60
CA GLY A 26 -3.57 12.02 -15.34
C GLY A 26 -2.58 11.18 -14.51
N GLU A 27 -1.66 10.55 -15.23
CA GLU A 27 -0.61 9.71 -14.64
C GLU A 27 0.57 10.55 -14.13
N VAL A 28 1.00 10.30 -12.91
CA VAL A 28 2.22 10.89 -12.31
C VAL A 28 3.41 9.98 -12.63
N LYS A 29 4.26 10.40 -13.58
CA LYS A 29 5.39 9.62 -14.07
C LYS A 29 6.70 9.92 -13.36
N LYS A 30 6.84 11.15 -12.86
CA LYS A 30 8.09 11.64 -12.28
C LYS A 30 8.01 11.80 -10.77
N PRO A 31 9.08 11.47 -10.04
CA PRO A 31 9.15 11.63 -8.58
C PRO A 31 9.38 13.07 -8.13
N GLU A 32 9.71 13.97 -9.06
CA GLU A 32 9.98 15.37 -8.77
C GLU A 32 8.73 16.08 -8.29
N THR A 33 8.92 17.03 -7.37
CA THR A 33 7.84 17.82 -6.76
C THR A 33 7.80 19.22 -7.33
N ILE A 34 8.76 20.05 -6.93
CA ILE A 34 8.92 21.43 -7.39
C ILE A 34 10.38 21.65 -7.79
N ASN A 35 10.58 22.56 -8.71
CA ASN A 35 11.91 23.05 -9.03
C ASN A 35 12.33 24.05 -7.94
N TYR A 36 13.38 23.74 -7.19
CA TYR A 36 13.84 24.54 -6.06
C TYR A 36 14.36 25.93 -6.45
N ARG A 37 14.77 26.13 -7.72
CA ARG A 37 15.25 27.42 -8.24
C ARG A 37 14.09 28.33 -8.66
N THR A 38 13.10 27.76 -9.36
CA THR A 38 11.98 28.54 -9.91
C THR A 38 10.75 28.50 -9.02
N LEU A 39 10.71 27.63 -8.01
CA LEU A 39 9.59 27.35 -7.11
C LEU A 39 8.31 26.90 -7.86
N LYS A 40 8.45 26.51 -9.13
CA LYS A 40 7.35 26.01 -9.95
C LYS A 40 7.22 24.50 -9.88
N PRO A 41 6.00 23.96 -9.94
CA PRO A 41 5.77 22.52 -10.03
C PRO A 41 6.43 21.93 -11.29
N GLU A 42 7.08 20.78 -11.14
CA GLU A 42 7.65 20.06 -12.28
C GLU A 42 6.54 19.39 -13.10
N LYS A 43 6.75 19.35 -14.41
CA LYS A 43 5.83 18.71 -15.35
C LYS A 43 5.80 17.19 -15.12
N ASP A 44 4.61 16.59 -15.12
CA ASP A 44 4.35 15.15 -14.87
C ASP A 44 4.82 14.65 -13.50
N GLY A 45 5.15 15.58 -12.58
CA GLY A 45 5.54 15.30 -11.22
C GLY A 45 4.37 15.31 -10.23
N LEU A 46 4.69 15.10 -8.95
CA LEU A 46 3.71 15.02 -7.85
C LEU A 46 2.89 16.29 -7.62
N PHE A 47 3.34 17.45 -8.13
CA PHE A 47 2.64 18.73 -8.06
C PHE A 47 2.27 19.29 -9.43
N GLY A 48 2.41 18.49 -10.49
CA GLY A 48 2.23 18.91 -11.88
C GLY A 48 0.89 19.63 -12.13
N GLU A 49 0.95 20.83 -12.72
CA GLU A 49 -0.25 21.65 -12.96
C GLU A 49 -1.17 21.08 -14.04
N GLN A 50 -0.64 20.25 -14.95
CA GLN A 50 -1.42 19.56 -15.97
C GLN A 50 -2.42 18.57 -15.37
N ILE A 51 -1.99 17.87 -14.31
CA ILE A 51 -2.80 16.84 -13.65
C ILE A 51 -3.69 17.47 -12.58
N PHE A 52 -3.09 18.28 -11.69
CA PHE A 52 -3.76 18.75 -10.48
C PHE A 52 -4.36 20.15 -10.60
N GLY A 53 -4.14 20.85 -11.70
CA GLY A 53 -4.62 22.20 -11.92
C GLY A 53 -3.59 23.30 -11.64
N PRO A 54 -3.94 24.56 -11.96
CA PRO A 54 -3.03 25.70 -11.89
C PRO A 54 -2.71 26.10 -10.44
N SER A 55 -1.52 26.66 -10.21
CA SER A 55 -1.10 27.18 -8.91
C SER A 55 -1.73 28.53 -8.57
N ARG A 56 -2.17 29.29 -9.57
CA ARG A 56 -2.84 30.58 -9.42
C ARG A 56 -4.18 30.59 -10.11
N ASP A 57 -5.14 31.33 -9.54
CA ASP A 57 -6.48 31.43 -10.11
C ASP A 57 -6.43 32.00 -11.53
N TRP A 58 -7.07 31.29 -12.46
CA TRP A 58 -7.27 31.71 -13.84
C TRP A 58 -6.00 31.98 -14.64
N GLU A 59 -4.89 31.33 -14.25
CA GLU A 59 -3.61 31.46 -14.93
C GLU A 59 -3.03 30.10 -15.30
N CYS A 60 -2.60 29.90 -16.55
CA CYS A 60 -1.88 28.69 -16.95
C CYS A 60 -0.39 28.78 -16.59
N ALA A 61 0.31 27.63 -16.49
CA ALA A 61 1.70 27.55 -16.06
C ALA A 61 2.68 28.40 -16.91
N CYS A 62 2.45 28.51 -18.22
CA CYS A 62 3.29 29.31 -19.13
C CYS A 62 2.93 30.79 -19.19
N GLY A 63 1.81 31.21 -18.56
CA GLY A 63 1.36 32.59 -18.53
C GLY A 63 0.70 33.11 -19.82
N LYS A 64 0.43 32.23 -20.81
CA LYS A 64 -0.28 32.61 -22.05
C LYS A 64 -1.70 33.09 -21.76
N TYR A 65 -2.41 32.40 -20.89
CA TYR A 65 -3.76 32.71 -20.46
C TYR A 65 -3.76 33.13 -18.98
N LYS A 66 -4.26 34.33 -18.65
CA LYS A 66 -4.20 34.93 -17.31
C LYS A 66 -5.48 35.56 -16.79
N ARG A 67 -6.63 35.34 -17.41
CA ARG A 67 -7.89 36.00 -17.00
C ARG A 67 -9.06 35.04 -17.00
N VAL A 68 -10.10 35.37 -16.21
CA VAL A 68 -11.36 34.61 -16.08
C VAL A 68 -12.04 34.33 -17.41
N ARG A 69 -11.92 35.22 -18.40
CA ARG A 69 -12.51 35.05 -19.75
C ARG A 69 -12.04 33.78 -20.46
N PHE A 70 -10.92 33.21 -20.04
CA PHE A 70 -10.35 31.98 -20.61
C PHE A 70 -10.69 30.74 -19.77
N LYS A 71 -11.70 30.82 -18.90
CA LYS A 71 -12.15 29.72 -18.05
C LYS A 71 -12.43 28.46 -18.88
N GLY A 72 -11.85 27.31 -18.42
CA GLY A 72 -12.06 25.99 -19.02
C GLY A 72 -11.21 25.70 -20.26
N ILE A 73 -10.41 26.66 -20.72
CA ILE A 73 -9.51 26.44 -21.86
C ILE A 73 -8.27 25.66 -21.37
N VAL A 74 -7.94 24.59 -22.07
CA VAL A 74 -6.66 23.89 -21.88
C VAL A 74 -5.61 24.57 -22.74
N CYS A 75 -4.53 25.05 -22.14
CA CYS A 75 -3.48 25.74 -22.85
C CYS A 75 -2.70 24.79 -23.76
N GLU A 76 -2.65 25.07 -25.06
CA GLU A 76 -1.96 24.22 -26.05
C GLU A 76 -0.45 24.12 -25.79
N ARG A 77 0.16 25.15 -25.16
CA ARG A 77 1.60 25.20 -24.90
C ARG A 77 2.01 24.40 -23.65
N CYS A 78 1.25 24.52 -22.55
CA CYS A 78 1.60 23.91 -21.27
C CYS A 78 0.64 22.81 -20.82
N GLY A 79 -0.49 22.60 -21.51
CA GLY A 79 -1.48 21.58 -21.17
C GLY A 79 -2.26 21.83 -19.89
N VAL A 80 -2.13 23.02 -19.28
CA VAL A 80 -2.83 23.36 -18.03
C VAL A 80 -4.18 23.99 -18.33
N GLU A 81 -5.22 23.49 -17.68
CA GLU A 81 -6.56 24.05 -17.77
C GLU A 81 -6.67 25.34 -16.94
N VAL A 82 -7.27 26.38 -17.52
CA VAL A 82 -7.48 27.67 -16.84
C VAL A 82 -8.69 27.59 -15.92
N THR A 83 -8.46 27.32 -14.65
CA THR A 83 -9.48 27.20 -13.60
C THR A 83 -9.05 27.91 -12.32
N LYS A 84 -9.88 27.81 -11.27
CA LYS A 84 -9.48 28.25 -9.93
C LYS A 84 -8.40 27.32 -9.38
N SER A 85 -7.47 27.85 -8.60
CA SER A 85 -6.44 27.07 -7.90
C SER A 85 -7.01 26.10 -6.87
N SER A 86 -8.23 26.34 -6.36
CA SER A 86 -8.92 25.46 -5.41
C SER A 86 -9.11 24.02 -5.91
N VAL A 87 -9.10 23.80 -7.25
CA VAL A 87 -9.17 22.43 -7.82
C VAL A 87 -7.97 21.56 -7.44
N ARG A 88 -6.84 22.15 -7.04
CA ARG A 88 -5.68 21.41 -6.51
C ARG A 88 -5.95 20.69 -5.19
N ARG A 89 -7.05 21.01 -4.53
CA ARG A 89 -7.54 20.31 -3.34
C ARG A 89 -8.42 19.11 -3.68
N GLU A 90 -8.96 19.05 -4.89
CA GLU A 90 -9.99 18.09 -5.30
C GLU A 90 -9.49 17.09 -6.33
N ARG A 91 -8.60 17.51 -7.25
CA ARG A 91 -8.12 16.67 -8.35
C ARG A 91 -7.16 15.61 -7.89
N MET A 92 -7.48 14.36 -8.24
CA MET A 92 -6.62 13.20 -8.01
C MET A 92 -5.80 12.88 -9.25
N GLY A 93 -4.62 12.31 -9.03
CA GLY A 93 -3.81 11.66 -10.06
C GLY A 93 -3.72 10.16 -9.80
N HIS A 94 -2.94 9.46 -10.61
CA HIS A 94 -2.66 8.05 -10.41
C HIS A 94 -1.23 7.69 -10.83
N ILE A 95 -0.77 6.54 -10.37
CA ILE A 95 0.49 5.91 -10.77
C ILE A 95 0.15 4.55 -11.35
N GLU A 96 0.46 4.31 -12.64
CA GLU A 96 0.36 2.98 -13.24
C GLU A 96 1.53 2.13 -12.76
N LEU A 97 1.22 1.01 -12.12
CA LEU A 97 2.24 0.09 -11.63
C LEU A 97 2.75 -0.81 -12.75
N ALA A 98 4.05 -1.05 -12.79
CA ALA A 98 4.69 -1.99 -13.73
C ALA A 98 4.43 -3.46 -13.38
N ALA A 99 4.05 -3.73 -12.13
CA ALA A 99 3.60 -5.05 -11.66
C ALA A 99 2.49 -4.86 -10.62
N PRO A 100 1.53 -5.78 -10.53
CA PRO A 100 0.48 -5.72 -9.52
C PRO A 100 1.06 -5.78 -8.11
N VAL A 101 0.36 -5.15 -7.15
CA VAL A 101 0.76 -5.07 -5.74
C VAL A 101 -0.43 -5.41 -4.86
N THR A 102 -0.24 -6.30 -3.90
CA THR A 102 -1.29 -6.67 -2.94
C THR A 102 -1.51 -5.56 -1.91
N HIS A 103 -2.76 -5.20 -1.67
CA HIS A 103 -3.08 -4.16 -0.68
C HIS A 103 -2.88 -4.68 0.74
N ILE A 104 -2.02 -4.02 1.51
CA ILE A 104 -1.60 -4.43 2.86
C ILE A 104 -2.76 -4.59 3.86
N TRP A 105 -3.83 -3.81 3.74
CA TRP A 105 -4.98 -3.89 4.65
C TRP A 105 -5.69 -5.23 4.58
N TYR A 106 -5.81 -5.80 3.38
CA TYR A 106 -6.51 -7.07 3.17
C TYR A 106 -5.62 -8.28 3.44
N PHE A 107 -4.30 -8.07 3.37
CA PHE A 107 -3.31 -9.08 3.70
C PHE A 107 -2.98 -9.14 5.20
N LYS A 108 -2.55 -8.04 5.81
CA LYS A 108 -2.10 -7.97 7.22
C LYS A 108 -3.21 -7.51 8.19
N GLY A 109 -4.43 -7.34 7.73
CA GLY A 109 -5.59 -7.13 8.60
C GLY A 109 -5.80 -8.33 9.53
N VAL A 110 -6.38 -8.09 10.70
CA VAL A 110 -6.77 -9.18 11.63
C VAL A 110 -8.30 -9.16 11.74
N PRO A 111 -8.97 -10.17 11.20
CA PRO A 111 -8.48 -11.31 10.42
C PRO A 111 -8.09 -10.94 8.97
N SER A 112 -7.15 -11.69 8.37
CA SER A 112 -6.75 -11.48 6.96
C SER A 112 -7.90 -11.85 6.02
N ARG A 113 -8.36 -10.88 5.22
CA ARG A 113 -9.44 -11.11 4.25
C ARG A 113 -8.99 -12.01 3.11
N LEU A 114 -7.78 -11.77 2.59
CA LEU A 114 -7.16 -12.61 1.57
C LEU A 114 -6.93 -14.04 2.08
N GLY A 115 -6.43 -14.19 3.33
CA GLY A 115 -6.20 -15.49 3.92
C GLY A 115 -7.47 -16.34 4.05
N TYR A 116 -8.60 -15.73 4.42
CA TYR A 116 -9.86 -16.44 4.48
C TYR A 116 -10.45 -16.74 3.10
N LEU A 117 -10.33 -15.82 2.15
CA LEU A 117 -10.87 -16.04 0.82
C LEU A 117 -10.13 -17.17 0.10
N LEU A 118 -8.79 -17.12 0.10
CA LEU A 118 -7.94 -18.10 -0.56
C LEU A 118 -7.69 -19.38 0.26
N ASP A 119 -8.21 -19.46 1.47
CA ASP A 119 -8.00 -20.55 2.44
C ASP A 119 -6.51 -20.81 2.77
N MET A 120 -5.70 -19.76 2.80
CA MET A 120 -4.27 -19.82 3.02
C MET A 120 -3.88 -19.28 4.40
N ALA A 121 -2.84 -19.86 4.99
CA ALA A 121 -2.26 -19.32 6.22
C ALA A 121 -1.55 -17.99 5.96
N PRO A 122 -1.59 -17.01 6.90
CA PRO A 122 -0.95 -15.71 6.71
C PRO A 122 0.56 -15.78 6.40
N LYS A 123 1.26 -16.79 6.95
CA LYS A 123 2.70 -17.01 6.67
C LYS A 123 2.95 -17.47 5.23
N ASP A 124 2.06 -18.29 4.69
CA ASP A 124 2.20 -18.82 3.34
C ASP A 124 1.84 -17.74 2.30
N LEU A 125 0.78 -16.96 2.55
CA LEU A 125 0.50 -15.75 1.80
C LEU A 125 1.69 -14.77 1.78
N GLU A 126 2.36 -14.60 2.92
CA GLU A 126 3.53 -13.73 3.02
C GLU A 126 4.68 -14.21 2.13
N LYS A 127 4.94 -15.53 2.10
CA LYS A 127 5.97 -16.11 1.21
C LYS A 127 5.67 -15.81 -0.26
N VAL A 128 4.43 -15.97 -0.70
CA VAL A 128 4.03 -15.69 -2.08
C VAL A 128 4.16 -14.21 -2.41
N ILE A 129 3.54 -13.32 -1.61
CA ILE A 129 3.49 -11.87 -1.87
C ILE A 129 4.89 -11.25 -1.95
N TYR A 130 5.83 -11.74 -1.13
CA TYR A 130 7.20 -11.20 -1.07
C TYR A 130 8.24 -12.05 -1.81
N PHE A 131 7.80 -12.82 -2.80
CA PHE A 131 8.69 -13.55 -3.73
C PHE A 131 9.61 -14.56 -3.04
N ALA A 132 9.09 -15.30 -2.06
CA ALA A 132 9.80 -16.37 -1.37
C ALA A 132 9.24 -17.77 -1.70
N ALA A 133 8.15 -17.87 -2.45
CA ALA A 133 7.59 -19.14 -2.93
C ALA A 133 6.71 -18.90 -4.16
N TYR A 134 6.75 -19.85 -5.08
CA TYR A 134 5.78 -19.95 -6.17
C TYR A 134 4.46 -20.53 -5.66
N MET A 135 3.35 -20.01 -6.15
CA MET A 135 2.03 -20.56 -5.92
C MET A 135 1.49 -21.15 -7.22
N ILE A 136 1.00 -22.36 -7.15
CA ILE A 136 0.37 -23.04 -8.29
C ILE A 136 -1.04 -22.50 -8.46
N ILE A 137 -1.33 -21.94 -9.63
CA ILE A 137 -2.58 -21.26 -9.93
C ILE A 137 -3.54 -22.17 -10.67
N ARG A 138 -3.03 -22.93 -11.64
CA ARG A 138 -3.78 -23.85 -12.48
C ARG A 138 -3.08 -25.19 -12.53
N VAL A 139 -3.84 -26.26 -12.50
CA VAL A 139 -3.39 -27.62 -12.77
C VAL A 139 -4.41 -28.26 -13.69
N ASP A 140 -3.97 -28.74 -14.84
CA ASP A 140 -4.80 -29.50 -15.75
C ASP A 140 -4.84 -30.97 -15.28
N ALA A 141 -5.83 -31.27 -14.48
CA ALA A 141 -5.96 -32.59 -13.85
C ALA A 141 -6.28 -33.69 -14.88
N ASP A 142 -7.05 -33.35 -15.90
CA ASP A 142 -7.51 -34.30 -16.92
C ASP A 142 -6.35 -34.66 -17.85
N ALA A 143 -5.67 -33.67 -18.43
CA ALA A 143 -4.48 -33.89 -19.26
C ALA A 143 -3.36 -34.61 -18.47
N ARG A 144 -3.16 -34.27 -17.20
CA ARG A 144 -2.21 -34.96 -16.33
C ARG A 144 -2.59 -36.43 -16.15
N HIS A 145 -3.87 -36.73 -15.89
CA HIS A 145 -4.32 -38.11 -15.69
C HIS A 145 -4.14 -38.97 -16.95
N GLU A 146 -4.46 -38.42 -18.11
CA GLU A 146 -4.32 -39.13 -19.41
C GLU A 146 -2.86 -39.45 -19.74
N ARG A 147 -1.94 -38.51 -19.44
CA ARG A 147 -0.52 -38.69 -19.82
C ARG A 147 0.35 -39.28 -18.72
N LEU A 148 -0.17 -39.46 -17.51
CA LEU A 148 0.59 -40.00 -16.36
C LEU A 148 1.28 -41.33 -16.65
N PRO A 149 0.65 -42.35 -17.31
CA PRO A 149 1.30 -43.62 -17.61
C PRO A 149 2.47 -43.47 -18.59
N GLN A 150 2.38 -42.54 -19.54
CA GLN A 150 3.45 -42.26 -20.50
C GLN A 150 4.62 -41.57 -19.82
N LEU A 151 4.36 -40.59 -18.95
CA LEU A 151 5.35 -39.86 -18.15
C LEU A 151 6.09 -40.79 -17.15
N GLU A 152 5.39 -41.75 -16.58
CA GLU A 152 6.02 -42.80 -15.73
C GLU A 152 6.97 -43.67 -16.53
N GLN A 153 6.63 -44.00 -17.78
CA GLN A 153 7.50 -44.76 -18.67
C GLN A 153 8.73 -43.94 -19.08
N GLU A 154 8.55 -42.65 -19.39
CA GLU A 154 9.66 -41.75 -19.71
C GLU A 154 10.63 -41.57 -18.53
N LEU A 155 10.11 -41.47 -17.31
CA LEU A 155 10.91 -41.41 -16.09
C LEU A 155 11.76 -42.71 -15.96
N ARG A 156 11.14 -43.88 -16.12
CA ARG A 156 11.85 -45.17 -16.06
C ARG A 156 12.93 -45.29 -17.13
N LEU A 157 12.69 -44.74 -18.31
CA LEU A 157 13.72 -44.74 -19.38
C LEU A 157 14.89 -43.83 -19.01
N LYS A 158 14.63 -42.61 -18.53
CA LYS A 158 15.65 -41.66 -18.08
C LYS A 158 16.45 -42.17 -16.88
N THR A 159 15.81 -42.77 -15.89
CA THR A 159 16.50 -43.37 -14.73
C THR A 159 17.36 -44.55 -15.17
N GLY A 160 16.85 -45.42 -16.08
CA GLY A 160 17.62 -46.54 -16.66
C GLY A 160 18.80 -46.08 -17.53
N GLU A 161 18.73 -44.95 -18.21
CA GLU A 161 19.85 -44.34 -18.92
C GLU A 161 20.94 -43.84 -17.95
N ILE A 162 20.56 -43.22 -16.85
CA ILE A 162 21.49 -42.75 -15.81
C ILE A 162 22.20 -43.97 -15.15
N GLU A 163 21.44 -45.04 -14.87
CA GLU A 163 21.99 -46.28 -14.32
C GLU A 163 23.01 -46.92 -15.24
N LYS A 164 22.65 -47.04 -16.54
CA LYS A 164 23.57 -47.59 -17.58
C LYS A 164 24.83 -46.74 -17.71
N ARG A 165 24.71 -45.42 -17.71
CA ARG A 165 25.85 -44.52 -17.76
C ARG A 165 26.73 -44.65 -16.51
N ARG A 166 26.14 -44.68 -15.32
CA ARG A 166 26.85 -44.95 -14.06
C ARG A 166 27.65 -46.25 -14.15
N ASP A 167 27.02 -47.34 -14.60
CA ASP A 167 27.64 -48.63 -14.64
C ASP A 167 28.79 -48.68 -15.69
N ALA A 168 28.63 -47.96 -16.81
CA ALA A 168 29.69 -47.80 -17.80
C ALA A 168 30.88 -47.00 -17.26
N ASP A 169 30.62 -45.87 -16.61
CA ASP A 169 31.64 -44.98 -16.02
C ASP A 169 32.41 -45.73 -14.91
N ILE A 170 31.71 -46.56 -14.11
CA ILE A 170 32.32 -47.39 -13.07
C ILE A 170 33.18 -48.51 -13.69
N ALA A 171 32.71 -49.16 -14.75
CA ALA A 171 33.45 -50.20 -15.45
C ALA A 171 34.73 -49.64 -16.09
N GLU A 172 34.65 -48.47 -16.71
CA GLU A 172 35.81 -47.78 -17.27
C GLU A 172 36.84 -47.42 -16.19
N ARG A 173 36.37 -46.87 -15.06
CA ARG A 173 37.26 -46.52 -13.94
C ARG A 173 37.90 -47.73 -13.31
N LEU A 174 37.18 -48.85 -13.24
CA LEU A 174 37.68 -50.11 -12.69
C LEU A 174 38.77 -50.66 -13.60
N ALA A 175 38.59 -50.65 -14.94
CA ALA A 175 39.60 -51.05 -15.91
C ALA A 175 40.86 -50.16 -15.82
N GLN A 176 40.69 -48.85 -15.68
CA GLN A 176 41.80 -47.93 -15.43
C GLN A 176 42.54 -48.24 -14.14
N LEU A 177 41.82 -48.51 -13.05
CA LEU A 177 42.40 -48.86 -11.76
C LEU A 177 43.22 -50.15 -11.85
N GLU A 178 42.73 -51.15 -12.58
CA GLU A 178 43.45 -52.41 -12.78
C GLU A 178 44.75 -52.18 -13.56
N THR A 179 44.73 -51.33 -14.58
CA THR A 179 45.93 -50.96 -15.38
C THR A 179 46.95 -50.18 -14.53
N ASP A 180 46.48 -49.20 -13.73
CA ASP A 180 47.31 -48.39 -12.83
C ASP A 180 48.00 -49.29 -11.76
N VAL A 181 47.26 -50.24 -11.21
CA VAL A 181 47.79 -51.21 -10.24
C VAL A 181 48.79 -52.17 -10.89
N ALA A 182 48.54 -52.65 -12.10
CA ALA A 182 49.47 -53.52 -12.85
C ALA A 182 50.77 -52.78 -13.21
N GLN A 183 50.71 -51.53 -13.62
CA GLN A 183 51.90 -50.69 -13.83
C GLN A 183 52.75 -50.52 -12.59
N LEU A 184 52.09 -50.25 -11.42
CA LEU A 184 52.77 -50.15 -10.15
C LEU A 184 53.34 -51.48 -9.66
N GLU A 185 52.84 -52.60 -10.16
CA GLU A 185 53.40 -53.96 -9.91
C GLU A 185 54.65 -54.19 -10.70
N GLU A 186 54.68 -53.83 -11.99
CA GLU A 186 55.85 -53.89 -12.84
C GLU A 186 56.98 -52.96 -12.38
N GLU A 187 56.65 -51.77 -11.84
CA GLU A 187 57.59 -50.80 -11.28
C GLU A 187 58.13 -51.18 -9.91
N GLY A 188 57.65 -52.27 -9.28
CA GLY A 188 58.10 -52.72 -7.95
C GLY A 188 57.68 -51.79 -6.82
N ALA A 189 56.59 -51.05 -6.95
CA ALA A 189 56.11 -50.09 -5.96
C ALA A 189 55.71 -50.73 -4.62
N LYS A 190 55.90 -49.98 -3.52
CA LYS A 190 55.59 -50.44 -2.16
C LYS A 190 54.09 -50.72 -1.99
N ALA A 191 53.78 -51.74 -1.14
CA ALA A 191 52.36 -52.11 -0.87
C ALA A 191 51.48 -50.96 -0.41
N ASP A 192 52.01 -49.98 0.30
CA ASP A 192 51.31 -48.77 0.74
C ASP A 192 50.90 -47.86 -0.43
N GLN A 193 51.68 -47.79 -1.50
CA GLN A 193 51.37 -47.00 -2.70
C GLN A 193 50.24 -47.67 -3.50
N LYS A 194 50.29 -48.97 -3.67
CA LYS A 194 49.21 -49.73 -4.35
C LYS A 194 47.89 -49.62 -3.59
N ARG A 195 47.94 -49.70 -2.26
CA ARG A 195 46.78 -49.52 -1.38
C ARG A 195 46.17 -48.13 -1.55
N LYS A 196 46.98 -47.05 -1.54
CA LYS A 196 46.49 -45.69 -1.74
C LYS A 196 45.78 -45.49 -3.08
N VAL A 197 46.29 -46.09 -4.15
CA VAL A 197 45.66 -46.00 -5.49
C VAL A 197 44.35 -46.77 -5.51
N ARG A 198 44.28 -47.97 -4.92
CA ARG A 198 43.02 -48.71 -4.76
C ARG A 198 42.00 -47.98 -3.95
N ASP A 199 42.39 -47.46 -2.77
CA ASP A 199 41.49 -46.67 -1.91
C ASP A 199 40.99 -45.37 -2.59
N ALA A 200 41.83 -44.76 -3.46
CA ALA A 200 41.40 -43.58 -4.26
C ALA A 200 40.39 -43.97 -5.33
N GLY A 201 40.65 -45.04 -6.08
CA GLY A 201 39.72 -45.54 -7.11
C GLY A 201 38.37 -45.98 -6.54
N GLU A 202 38.39 -46.67 -5.37
CA GLU A 202 37.15 -47.03 -4.70
C GLU A 202 36.33 -45.80 -4.25
N ARG A 203 37.00 -44.75 -3.78
CA ARG A 203 36.34 -43.47 -3.42
C ARG A 203 35.73 -42.79 -4.63
N GLU A 204 36.44 -42.77 -5.77
CA GLU A 204 35.92 -42.18 -7.02
C GLU A 204 34.73 -42.99 -7.56
N MET A 205 34.77 -44.31 -7.55
CA MET A 205 33.62 -45.15 -7.92
C MET A 205 32.42 -44.96 -6.98
N ALA A 206 32.67 -44.82 -5.66
CA ALA A 206 31.63 -44.51 -4.70
C ALA A 206 31.02 -43.13 -4.91
N GLN A 207 31.84 -42.15 -5.33
CA GLN A 207 31.36 -40.81 -5.70
C GLN A 207 30.53 -40.85 -6.97
N LEU A 208 30.90 -41.56 -8.03
CA LEU A 208 30.11 -41.74 -9.22
C LEU A 208 28.75 -42.38 -8.93
N ARG A 209 28.73 -43.45 -8.10
CA ARG A 209 27.46 -44.03 -7.63
C ARG A 209 26.59 -43.00 -6.93
N LYS A 210 27.14 -42.27 -5.99
CA LYS A 210 26.41 -41.27 -5.22
C LYS A 210 25.83 -40.16 -6.11
N ILE A 211 26.59 -39.68 -7.09
CA ILE A 211 26.11 -38.66 -8.03
C ILE A 211 24.92 -39.19 -8.83
N ALA A 212 24.99 -40.40 -9.38
CA ALA A 212 23.90 -41.01 -10.13
C ALA A 212 22.66 -41.26 -9.26
N ASP A 213 22.86 -41.81 -8.03
CA ASP A 213 21.76 -42.04 -7.10
C ASP A 213 21.08 -40.72 -6.67
N ASP A 214 21.85 -39.65 -6.45
CA ASP A 214 21.34 -38.32 -6.14
C ASP A 214 20.54 -37.75 -7.32
N GLN A 215 20.97 -37.96 -8.59
CA GLN A 215 20.25 -37.55 -9.81
C GLN A 215 18.93 -38.32 -9.96
N ILE A 216 18.93 -39.63 -9.76
CA ILE A 216 17.73 -40.49 -9.83
C ILE A 216 16.74 -40.05 -8.75
N ALA A 217 17.19 -39.93 -7.50
CA ALA A 217 16.36 -39.52 -6.38
C ALA A 217 15.80 -38.10 -6.57
N HIS A 218 16.51 -37.22 -7.29
CA HIS A 218 16.03 -35.89 -7.65
C HIS A 218 14.89 -35.97 -8.67
N LEU A 219 15.07 -36.72 -9.76
CA LEU A 219 14.03 -36.90 -10.79
C LEU A 219 12.76 -37.55 -10.23
N GLU A 220 12.92 -38.56 -9.37
CA GLU A 220 11.78 -39.21 -8.71
C GLU A 220 11.03 -38.24 -7.80
N ARG A 221 11.73 -37.42 -7.00
CA ARG A 221 11.12 -36.39 -6.17
C ARG A 221 10.36 -35.35 -6.99
N VAL A 222 10.93 -34.88 -8.10
CA VAL A 222 10.25 -33.91 -9.00
C VAL A 222 8.99 -34.52 -9.59
N PHE A 223 9.05 -35.81 -9.97
CA PHE A 223 7.88 -36.51 -10.50
C PHE A 223 6.77 -36.74 -9.44
N ASP A 224 7.15 -37.15 -8.21
CA ASP A 224 6.18 -37.30 -7.11
C ASP A 224 5.55 -35.97 -6.72
N ASP A 225 6.34 -34.91 -6.73
CA ASP A 225 5.86 -33.53 -6.54
C ASP A 225 4.85 -33.14 -7.63
N PHE A 226 5.13 -33.44 -8.90
CA PHE A 226 4.20 -33.21 -10.02
C PHE A 226 2.92 -34.03 -9.87
N ARG A 227 3.03 -35.30 -9.51
CA ARG A 227 1.89 -36.22 -9.33
C ARG A 227 0.93 -35.72 -8.25
N SER A 228 1.46 -35.19 -7.15
CA SER A 228 0.70 -34.71 -5.99
C SER A 228 0.24 -33.24 -6.10
N LEU A 229 0.68 -32.51 -7.15
CA LEU A 229 0.50 -31.07 -7.31
C LEU A 229 -0.98 -30.67 -7.35
N LYS A 230 -1.34 -29.68 -6.52
CA LYS A 230 -2.69 -29.12 -6.42
C LYS A 230 -2.66 -27.61 -6.59
N VAL A 231 -3.80 -27.07 -7.00
CA VAL A 231 -4.00 -25.62 -7.06
C VAL A 231 -3.92 -25.05 -5.64
N GLY A 232 -3.05 -24.07 -5.45
CA GLY A 232 -2.76 -23.44 -4.16
C GLY A 232 -1.54 -24.00 -3.45
N ASP A 233 -0.88 -25.05 -3.98
CA ASP A 233 0.39 -25.54 -3.44
C ASP A 233 1.50 -24.50 -3.59
N LEU A 234 2.43 -24.51 -2.63
CA LEU A 234 3.56 -23.60 -2.59
C LEU A 234 4.86 -24.36 -2.83
N LYS A 235 5.65 -23.87 -3.76
CA LYS A 235 7.02 -24.34 -4.00
C LYS A 235 8.01 -23.24 -3.63
N ALA A 236 8.79 -23.49 -2.59
CA ALA A 236 9.72 -22.49 -2.03
C ALA A 236 11.14 -22.62 -2.62
N GLU A 237 11.50 -23.78 -3.16
CA GLU A 237 12.80 -24.04 -3.75
C GLU A 237 12.77 -23.72 -5.26
N ASP A 238 13.50 -22.68 -5.67
CA ASP A 238 13.53 -22.22 -7.06
C ASP A 238 13.99 -23.34 -8.02
N ALA A 239 15.00 -24.13 -7.64
CA ALA A 239 15.51 -25.22 -8.45
C ALA A 239 14.42 -26.28 -8.73
N VAL A 240 13.71 -26.74 -7.69
CA VAL A 240 12.63 -27.72 -7.84
C VAL A 240 11.48 -27.18 -8.68
N TYR A 241 11.16 -25.90 -8.54
CA TYR A 241 10.12 -25.28 -9.37
C TYR A 241 10.53 -25.20 -10.85
N HIS A 242 11.76 -24.80 -11.13
CA HIS A 242 12.27 -24.74 -12.52
C HIS A 242 12.31 -26.13 -13.16
N ASP A 243 12.79 -27.14 -12.42
CA ASP A 243 12.79 -28.53 -12.90
C ASP A 243 11.36 -29.05 -13.18
N LEU A 244 10.40 -28.67 -12.31
CA LEU A 244 8.97 -28.97 -12.55
C LEU A 244 8.45 -28.28 -13.82
N VAL A 245 8.81 -27.02 -14.07
CA VAL A 245 8.39 -26.27 -15.27
C VAL A 245 9.05 -26.85 -16.51
N ASP A 246 10.33 -27.16 -16.47
CA ASP A 246 11.08 -27.70 -17.60
C ASP A 246 10.56 -29.08 -18.03
N LEU A 247 10.15 -29.91 -17.08
CA LEU A 247 9.69 -31.28 -17.34
C LEU A 247 8.18 -31.39 -17.58
N TYR A 248 7.38 -30.57 -16.88
CA TYR A 248 5.91 -30.74 -16.79
C TYR A 248 5.13 -29.42 -16.89
N GLY A 249 5.75 -28.33 -17.38
CA GLY A 249 5.14 -27.00 -17.41
C GLY A 249 3.90 -26.87 -18.29
N GLU A 250 3.65 -27.82 -19.20
CA GLU A 250 2.41 -27.84 -20.00
C GLU A 250 1.15 -28.16 -19.17
N PHE A 251 1.29 -28.81 -18.01
CA PHE A 251 0.18 -29.27 -17.18
C PHE A 251 -0.21 -28.32 -16.06
N PHE A 252 0.61 -27.32 -15.73
CA PHE A 252 0.35 -26.41 -14.64
C PHE A 252 0.93 -25.02 -14.88
N ASP A 253 0.36 -24.03 -14.20
CA ASP A 253 0.88 -22.67 -14.16
C ASP A 253 1.16 -22.27 -12.71
N GLY A 254 2.33 -21.69 -12.47
CA GLY A 254 2.74 -21.17 -11.18
C GLY A 254 3.31 -19.77 -11.30
N HIS A 255 3.01 -18.92 -10.35
CA HIS A 255 3.50 -17.54 -10.31
C HIS A 255 3.91 -17.12 -8.90
N MET A 256 4.70 -16.05 -8.81
CA MET A 256 5.08 -15.40 -7.56
C MET A 256 4.40 -14.03 -7.40
N GLY A 257 4.41 -13.54 -6.17
CA GLY A 257 4.00 -12.17 -5.85
C GLY A 257 2.51 -11.91 -5.93
N ALA A 258 2.17 -10.63 -6.05
CA ALA A 258 0.77 -10.20 -6.14
C ALA A 258 0.07 -10.66 -7.43
N GLU A 259 0.81 -10.97 -8.49
CA GLU A 259 0.28 -11.52 -9.73
C GLU A 259 -0.36 -12.88 -9.50
N ALA A 260 0.31 -13.77 -8.77
CA ALA A 260 -0.22 -15.06 -8.36
C ALA A 260 -1.55 -14.90 -7.60
N ILE A 261 -1.58 -14.00 -6.64
CA ILE A 261 -2.79 -13.70 -5.86
C ILE A 261 -3.91 -13.16 -6.75
N LYS A 262 -3.59 -12.25 -7.68
CA LYS A 262 -4.57 -11.66 -8.59
C LYS A 262 -5.20 -12.71 -9.50
N LEU A 263 -4.38 -13.54 -10.15
CA LEU A 263 -4.86 -14.60 -11.04
C LEU A 263 -5.74 -15.60 -10.28
N ARG A 264 -5.35 -15.97 -9.06
CA ARG A 264 -6.15 -16.85 -8.21
C ARG A 264 -7.49 -16.22 -7.79
N LEU A 265 -7.52 -14.91 -7.53
CA LEU A 265 -8.76 -14.17 -7.19
C LEU A 265 -9.67 -13.99 -8.40
N LEU A 266 -9.12 -13.85 -9.61
CA LEU A 266 -9.90 -13.78 -10.86
C LEU A 266 -10.57 -15.13 -11.21
N ALA A 267 -9.86 -16.23 -10.96
CA ALA A 267 -10.39 -17.58 -11.16
C ALA A 267 -11.32 -18.07 -10.04
N PHE A 268 -11.54 -17.25 -9.00
CA PHE A 268 -12.29 -17.64 -7.81
C PHE A 268 -13.80 -17.45 -8.01
N ASP A 269 -14.56 -18.55 -8.03
CA ASP A 269 -16.03 -18.51 -8.08
C ASP A 269 -16.60 -18.37 -6.67
N LEU A 270 -17.14 -17.19 -6.38
CA LEU A 270 -17.74 -16.87 -5.08
C LEU A 270 -19.01 -17.66 -4.79
N ALA A 271 -19.81 -17.98 -5.83
CA ALA A 271 -21.08 -18.67 -5.66
C ALA A 271 -20.85 -20.15 -5.34
N ALA A 272 -20.01 -20.82 -6.15
CA ALA A 272 -19.65 -22.22 -5.93
C ALA A 272 -18.98 -22.42 -4.55
N GLU A 273 -18.06 -21.54 -4.16
CA GLU A 273 -17.41 -21.60 -2.85
C GLU A 273 -18.39 -21.38 -1.69
N SER A 274 -19.39 -20.51 -1.86
CA SER A 274 -20.43 -20.30 -0.84
C SER A 274 -21.24 -21.58 -0.61
N GLU A 275 -21.63 -22.28 -1.68
CA GLU A 275 -22.36 -23.55 -1.60
C GLU A 275 -21.54 -24.65 -0.90
N ASP A 276 -20.25 -24.76 -1.29
CA ASP A 276 -19.34 -25.74 -0.67
C ASP A 276 -19.13 -25.45 0.82
N LEU A 277 -18.95 -24.19 1.20
CA LEU A 277 -18.84 -23.79 2.59
C LEU A 277 -20.12 -24.07 3.39
N HIS A 278 -21.31 -23.93 2.80
CA HIS A 278 -22.55 -24.32 3.44
C HIS A 278 -22.62 -25.83 3.72
N LYS A 279 -22.18 -26.68 2.78
CA LYS A 279 -22.05 -28.12 2.98
C LYS A 279 -21.06 -28.45 4.09
N GLN A 280 -19.87 -27.82 4.08
CA GLN A 280 -18.85 -27.99 5.12
C GLN A 280 -19.35 -27.58 6.51
N ILE A 281 -20.21 -26.57 6.64
CA ILE A 281 -20.81 -26.15 7.90
C ILE A 281 -21.86 -27.14 8.40
N ALA A 282 -22.62 -27.71 7.49
CA ALA A 282 -23.63 -28.72 7.84
C ALA A 282 -23.01 -30.04 8.36
N GLU A 283 -21.96 -30.51 7.69
CA GLU A 283 -21.28 -31.77 8.00
C GLU A 283 -20.16 -31.63 9.05
N GLY A 284 -19.54 -30.45 9.13
CA GLY A 284 -18.33 -30.19 9.93
C GLY A 284 -18.59 -30.06 11.43
N LYS A 285 -17.60 -30.46 12.23
CA LYS A 285 -17.60 -30.30 13.69
C LYS A 285 -16.34 -29.55 14.16
N GLY A 286 -16.43 -28.91 15.32
CA GLY A 286 -15.28 -28.26 15.99
C GLY A 286 -14.66 -27.11 15.18
N GLN A 287 -13.32 -27.05 15.15
CA GLN A 287 -12.54 -25.97 14.54
C GLN A 287 -12.76 -25.82 13.02
N ARG A 288 -12.99 -26.92 12.31
CA ARG A 288 -13.28 -26.90 10.86
C ARG A 288 -14.57 -26.13 10.56
N LYS A 289 -15.62 -26.36 11.33
CA LYS A 289 -16.89 -25.62 11.22
C LYS A 289 -16.70 -24.12 11.50
N ILE A 290 -15.96 -23.78 12.57
CA ILE A 290 -15.70 -22.38 12.93
C ILE A 290 -14.92 -21.66 11.82
N ARG A 291 -13.94 -22.33 11.20
CA ARG A 291 -13.17 -21.77 10.07
C ARG A 291 -14.06 -21.57 8.85
N ALA A 292 -14.90 -22.55 8.50
CA ALA A 292 -15.84 -22.46 7.38
C ALA A 292 -16.83 -21.29 7.57
N ILE A 293 -17.38 -21.09 8.78
CA ILE A 293 -18.25 -19.95 9.10
C ILE A 293 -17.54 -18.61 8.89
N LYS A 294 -16.29 -18.48 9.33
CA LYS A 294 -15.50 -17.26 9.15
C LYS A 294 -15.21 -16.98 7.68
N ARG A 295 -14.89 -18.01 6.89
CA ARG A 295 -14.71 -17.91 5.43
C ARG A 295 -16.00 -17.49 4.74
N LEU A 296 -17.10 -18.18 5.02
CA LEU A 296 -18.42 -17.90 4.45
C LEU A 296 -18.84 -16.44 4.69
N LYS A 297 -18.57 -15.90 5.88
CA LYS A 297 -18.84 -14.48 6.17
C LYS A 297 -18.10 -13.53 5.21
N VAL A 298 -16.88 -13.84 4.84
CA VAL A 298 -16.10 -13.01 3.89
C VAL A 298 -16.64 -13.20 2.47
N VAL A 299 -16.88 -14.43 2.03
CA VAL A 299 -17.45 -14.75 0.70
C VAL A 299 -18.79 -14.06 0.51
N ASN A 300 -19.71 -14.20 1.47
CA ASN A 300 -21.03 -13.56 1.42
C ASN A 300 -20.94 -12.02 1.40
N SER A 301 -19.95 -11.43 2.07
CA SER A 301 -19.75 -9.98 2.01
C SER A 301 -19.41 -9.50 0.58
N PHE A 302 -18.63 -10.28 -0.18
CA PHE A 302 -18.35 -9.98 -1.60
C PHE A 302 -19.58 -10.21 -2.48
N LEU A 303 -20.31 -11.29 -2.29
CA LEU A 303 -21.53 -11.60 -3.04
C LEU A 303 -22.60 -10.51 -2.85
N GLN A 304 -22.87 -10.10 -1.61
CA GLN A 304 -23.89 -9.10 -1.30
C GLN A 304 -23.54 -7.71 -1.79
N THR A 305 -22.26 -7.33 -1.76
CA THR A 305 -21.81 -5.99 -2.15
C THR A 305 -21.52 -5.86 -3.64
N GLY A 306 -21.38 -6.98 -4.36
CA GLY A 306 -20.98 -7.00 -5.76
C GLY A 306 -19.54 -6.51 -6.03
N ASN A 307 -18.70 -6.41 -4.98
CA ASN A 307 -17.30 -6.05 -5.14
C ASN A 307 -16.49 -7.23 -5.71
N SER A 308 -15.60 -6.96 -6.65
CA SER A 308 -14.66 -7.97 -7.14
C SER A 308 -13.53 -8.22 -6.12
N PRO A 309 -13.25 -9.48 -5.74
CA PRO A 309 -12.11 -9.81 -4.90
C PRO A 309 -10.77 -9.38 -5.49
N ALA A 310 -10.64 -9.36 -6.81
CA ALA A 310 -9.43 -8.92 -7.52
C ALA A 310 -9.06 -7.45 -7.22
N ALA A 311 -10.02 -6.62 -6.81
CA ALA A 311 -9.78 -5.24 -6.39
C ALA A 311 -8.94 -5.11 -5.10
N MET A 312 -8.68 -6.22 -4.39
CA MET A 312 -7.72 -6.25 -3.28
C MET A 312 -6.26 -6.26 -3.74
N VAL A 313 -6.03 -6.43 -5.05
CA VAL A 313 -4.73 -6.30 -5.69
C VAL A 313 -4.75 -5.07 -6.59
N LEU A 314 -3.76 -4.21 -6.42
CA LEU A 314 -3.67 -2.92 -7.08
C LEU A 314 -2.80 -3.01 -8.34
N ASP A 315 -3.34 -2.59 -9.48
CA ASP A 315 -2.57 -2.30 -10.69
C ASP A 315 -2.25 -0.80 -10.80
N VAL A 316 -3.05 0.02 -10.12
CA VAL A 316 -2.96 1.47 -10.14
C VAL A 316 -3.03 2.01 -8.72
N VAL A 317 -2.15 2.94 -8.37
CA VAL A 317 -2.15 3.62 -7.07
C VAL A 317 -2.72 5.02 -7.22
N PRO A 318 -3.76 5.40 -6.47
CA PRO A 318 -4.29 6.76 -6.50
C PRO A 318 -3.32 7.74 -5.82
N VAL A 319 -3.17 8.93 -6.43
CA VAL A 319 -2.38 10.03 -5.87
C VAL A 319 -3.33 11.11 -5.38
N ILE A 320 -3.32 11.36 -4.08
CA ILE A 320 -4.20 12.36 -3.46
C ILE A 320 -3.82 13.79 -3.91
N PRO A 321 -4.76 14.73 -3.89
CA PRO A 321 -4.54 16.11 -4.30
C PRO A 321 -3.35 16.76 -3.59
N PRO A 322 -2.59 17.66 -4.26
CA PRO A 322 -1.40 18.30 -3.70
C PRO A 322 -1.64 19.09 -2.42
N GLU A 323 -2.80 19.73 -2.27
CA GLU A 323 -3.11 20.52 -1.07
C GLU A 323 -3.39 19.66 0.17
N LEU A 324 -3.71 18.37 -0.01
CA LEU A 324 -3.83 17.41 1.10
C LEU A 324 -2.46 16.85 1.55
N ARG A 325 -1.40 17.10 0.78
CA ARG A 325 0.00 16.74 1.08
C ARG A 325 0.94 17.92 0.79
N PRO A 326 0.73 19.06 1.45
CA PRO A 326 1.36 20.32 1.08
C PRO A 326 2.88 20.29 1.23
N MET A 327 3.53 21.13 0.43
CA MET A 327 4.92 21.51 0.55
C MET A 327 5.00 23.01 0.73
N VAL A 328 5.48 23.47 1.87
CA VAL A 328 5.51 24.88 2.27
C VAL A 328 6.96 25.34 2.44
N GLN A 329 7.29 26.49 1.89
CA GLN A 329 8.57 27.13 2.11
C GLN A 329 8.59 27.82 3.48
N LEU A 330 9.56 27.49 4.30
CA LEU A 330 9.82 28.13 5.59
C LEU A 330 10.77 29.32 5.42
N ASP A 331 10.80 30.18 6.42
CA ASP A 331 11.78 31.24 6.52
C ASP A 331 13.20 30.67 6.45
N GLY A 332 14.07 31.28 5.64
CA GLY A 332 15.41 30.77 5.36
C GLY A 332 15.51 29.81 4.18
N GLY A 333 14.49 29.72 3.32
CA GLY A 333 14.54 28.99 2.04
C GLY A 333 14.42 27.46 2.15
N ARG A 334 14.21 26.90 3.35
CA ARG A 334 13.95 25.48 3.57
C ARG A 334 12.50 25.14 3.29
N PHE A 335 12.25 23.90 2.83
CA PHE A 335 10.91 23.40 2.59
C PHE A 335 10.48 22.43 3.68
N ALA A 336 9.27 22.63 4.21
CA ALA A 336 8.55 21.64 4.98
C ALA A 336 7.61 20.89 4.04
N THR A 337 7.71 19.57 4.02
CA THR A 337 6.89 18.72 3.16
C THR A 337 6.13 17.68 3.97
N SER A 338 4.98 17.27 3.48
CA SER A 338 4.27 16.12 4.03
C SER A 338 5.05 14.84 3.79
N ASP A 339 5.05 13.93 4.77
CA ASP A 339 5.71 12.61 4.68
C ASP A 339 5.17 11.79 3.49
N LEU A 340 3.91 12.00 3.09
CA LEU A 340 3.31 11.33 1.94
C LEU A 340 4.05 11.61 0.63
N ASN A 341 4.58 12.80 0.44
CA ASN A 341 5.35 13.12 -0.77
C ASN A 341 6.59 12.25 -0.89
N ASP A 342 7.25 11.95 0.23
CA ASP A 342 8.44 11.08 0.26
C ASP A 342 8.06 9.63 -0.02
N LEU A 343 6.95 9.17 0.54
CA LEU A 343 6.42 7.82 0.27
C LEU A 343 6.00 7.65 -1.19
N TYR A 344 5.29 8.62 -1.79
CA TYR A 344 4.96 8.60 -3.22
C TYR A 344 6.22 8.61 -4.10
N ARG A 345 7.21 9.43 -3.78
CA ARG A 345 8.49 9.46 -4.51
C ARG A 345 9.18 8.10 -4.51
N ARG A 346 9.17 7.39 -3.38
CA ARG A 346 9.73 6.04 -3.27
C ARG A 346 8.99 5.06 -4.18
N VAL A 347 7.66 5.10 -4.19
CA VAL A 347 6.84 4.26 -5.09
C VAL A 347 7.19 4.55 -6.55
N ILE A 348 7.19 5.81 -6.98
CA ILE A 348 7.49 6.20 -8.36
C ILE A 348 8.90 5.77 -8.78
N ASN A 349 9.90 5.99 -7.92
CA ASN A 349 11.28 5.60 -8.20
C ASN A 349 11.43 4.09 -8.38
N ARG A 350 10.82 3.27 -7.51
CA ARG A 350 10.82 1.80 -7.62
C ARG A 350 10.08 1.35 -8.86
N ASN A 351 8.93 1.94 -9.13
CA ASN A 351 8.13 1.63 -10.31
C ASN A 351 8.86 1.93 -11.62
N ASN A 352 9.49 3.10 -11.73
CA ASN A 352 10.26 3.49 -12.91
C ASN A 352 11.49 2.60 -13.10
N ARG A 353 12.15 2.22 -12.00
CA ARG A 353 13.27 1.27 -12.05
C ARG A 353 12.83 -0.11 -12.51
N LEU A 354 11.72 -0.63 -11.98
CA LEU A 354 11.16 -1.91 -12.41
C LEU A 354 10.79 -1.88 -13.90
N ARG A 355 10.10 -0.82 -14.35
CA ARG A 355 9.73 -0.67 -15.77
C ARG A 355 10.97 -0.73 -16.68
N ARG A 356 12.04 -0.01 -16.29
CA ARG A 356 13.31 -0.05 -17.05
C ARG A 356 13.96 -1.44 -17.05
N LEU A 357 13.91 -2.18 -15.93
CA LEU A 357 14.46 -3.53 -15.86
C LEU A 357 13.68 -4.51 -16.75
N LEU A 358 12.35 -4.36 -16.80
CA LEU A 358 11.49 -5.15 -17.69
C LEU A 358 11.77 -4.84 -19.17
N ASP A 359 11.89 -3.56 -19.52
CA ASP A 359 12.20 -3.12 -20.89
C ASP A 359 13.59 -3.62 -21.37
N LEU A 360 14.54 -3.76 -20.45
CA LEU A 360 15.89 -4.28 -20.73
C LEU A 360 16.00 -5.80 -20.72
N GLY A 361 14.94 -6.54 -20.40
CA GLY A 361 14.97 -8.00 -20.27
C GLY A 361 15.92 -8.49 -19.17
N ALA A 362 15.96 -7.81 -18.02
CA ALA A 362 16.85 -8.16 -16.93
C ALA A 362 16.54 -9.56 -16.36
N PRO A 363 17.53 -10.28 -15.76
CA PRO A 363 17.33 -11.58 -15.15
C PRO A 363 16.18 -11.59 -14.12
N GLU A 364 15.43 -12.70 -14.09
CA GLU A 364 14.23 -12.85 -13.26
C GLU A 364 14.47 -12.55 -11.78
N ILE A 365 15.60 -13.00 -11.23
CA ILE A 365 15.99 -12.75 -9.83
C ILE A 365 16.04 -11.26 -9.51
N ILE A 366 16.59 -10.44 -10.44
CA ILE A 366 16.69 -8.99 -10.26
C ILE A 366 15.31 -8.36 -10.37
N VAL A 367 14.50 -8.79 -11.34
CA VAL A 367 13.13 -8.32 -11.54
C VAL A 367 12.26 -8.63 -10.31
N ASN A 368 12.31 -9.87 -9.82
CA ASN A 368 11.55 -10.31 -8.64
C ASN A 368 11.96 -9.55 -7.37
N ASN A 369 13.25 -9.25 -7.21
CA ASN A 369 13.71 -8.41 -6.10
C ASN A 369 13.17 -6.97 -6.20
N GLU A 370 13.14 -6.36 -7.40
CA GLU A 370 12.59 -5.01 -7.57
C GLU A 370 11.05 -5.01 -7.43
N LYS A 371 10.35 -6.05 -7.92
CA LYS A 371 8.91 -6.25 -7.66
C LYS A 371 8.62 -6.32 -6.16
N ARG A 372 9.44 -7.05 -5.39
CA ARG A 372 9.34 -7.11 -3.92
C ARG A 372 9.55 -5.74 -3.28
N MET A 373 10.55 -4.98 -3.73
CA MET A 373 10.79 -3.63 -3.21
C MET A 373 9.66 -2.65 -3.56
N LEU A 374 9.02 -2.81 -4.72
CA LEU A 374 7.82 -2.04 -5.10
C LEU A 374 6.65 -2.38 -4.18
N GLN A 375 6.42 -3.68 -3.90
CA GLN A 375 5.42 -4.12 -2.93
C GLN A 375 5.65 -3.47 -1.56
N GLU A 376 6.88 -3.49 -1.05
CA GLU A 376 7.25 -2.87 0.23
C GLU A 376 7.07 -1.34 0.24
N ALA A 377 7.35 -0.66 -0.87
CA ALA A 377 7.15 0.78 -1.00
C ALA A 377 5.66 1.16 -0.97
N VAL A 378 4.80 0.38 -1.63
CA VAL A 378 3.34 0.60 -1.62
C VAL A 378 2.77 0.26 -0.25
N ASP A 379 3.24 -0.81 0.40
CA ASP A 379 2.84 -1.15 1.77
C ASP A 379 3.14 0.00 2.75
N ALA A 380 4.31 0.62 2.64
CA ALA A 380 4.68 1.77 3.46
C ALA A 380 3.82 3.00 3.17
N LEU A 381 3.40 3.23 1.93
CA LEU A 381 2.48 4.32 1.56
C LEU A 381 1.12 4.15 2.23
N PHE A 382 0.57 2.95 2.24
CA PHE A 382 -0.76 2.67 2.81
C PHE A 382 -0.73 2.53 4.33
N ASP A 383 0.18 1.75 4.90
CA ASP A 383 0.26 1.49 6.36
C ASP A 383 1.70 1.22 6.79
N ASN A 384 2.47 2.27 7.00
CA ASN A 384 3.88 2.19 7.35
C ASN A 384 4.09 1.52 8.72
N GLY A 385 4.97 0.52 8.76
CA GLY A 385 5.26 -0.25 9.98
C GLY A 385 4.28 -1.40 10.26
N ARG A 386 3.30 -1.65 9.39
CA ARG A 386 2.41 -2.81 9.49
C ARG A 386 3.15 -4.13 9.29
N ARG A 387 4.17 -4.12 8.45
CA ARG A 387 5.08 -5.23 8.20
C ARG A 387 6.53 -4.81 8.46
N GLY A 388 7.16 -5.43 9.45
CA GLY A 388 8.57 -5.19 9.77
C GLY A 388 8.87 -3.80 10.31
N ARG A 389 10.07 -3.32 10.09
CA ARG A 389 10.51 -1.99 10.55
C ARG A 389 9.88 -0.90 9.71
N PRO A 390 9.35 0.17 10.31
CA PRO A 390 8.79 1.29 9.56
C PRO A 390 9.87 2.00 8.75
N VAL A 391 9.47 2.53 7.60
CA VAL A 391 10.29 3.43 6.80
C VAL A 391 10.44 4.75 7.57
N THR A 392 11.67 5.18 7.77
CA THR A 392 12.00 6.39 8.55
C THR A 392 12.49 7.52 7.66
N GLY A 393 12.26 8.73 8.11
CA GLY A 393 12.81 9.96 7.55
C GLY A 393 14.02 10.47 8.35
N THR A 394 14.32 11.75 8.22
CA THR A 394 15.39 12.43 8.94
C THR A 394 15.17 12.29 10.46
N GLY A 395 16.21 11.98 11.21
CA GLY A 395 16.15 11.81 12.67
C GLY A 395 15.49 10.49 13.10
N ASN A 396 15.49 9.47 12.26
CA ASN A 396 14.95 8.13 12.53
C ASN A 396 13.47 8.08 12.94
N ARG A 397 12.69 9.14 12.61
CA ARG A 397 11.25 9.21 12.82
C ARG A 397 10.52 8.42 11.73
N ALA A 398 9.58 7.56 12.13
CA ALA A 398 8.71 6.86 11.18
C ALA A 398 7.88 7.86 10.35
N LEU A 399 7.83 7.65 9.03
CA LEU A 399 7.03 8.46 8.12
C LEU A 399 5.55 8.16 8.31
N LYS A 400 4.72 9.21 8.31
CA LYS A 400 3.27 9.13 8.48
C LYS A 400 2.62 8.68 7.17
N SER A 401 2.00 7.49 7.20
CA SER A 401 1.32 6.88 6.04
C SER A 401 -0.13 7.37 5.88
N LEU A 402 -0.80 6.93 4.80
CA LEU A 402 -2.22 7.22 4.57
C LEU A 402 -3.11 6.68 5.71
N SER A 403 -2.82 5.49 6.23
CA SER A 403 -3.53 4.94 7.39
C SER A 403 -3.40 5.80 8.64
N ASP A 404 -2.20 6.34 8.89
CA ASP A 404 -1.95 7.20 10.05
C ASP A 404 -2.65 8.55 9.97
N MET A 405 -3.00 8.99 8.75
CA MET A 405 -3.83 10.18 8.55
C MET A 405 -5.28 9.97 8.99
N LEU A 406 -5.76 8.73 9.04
CA LEU A 406 -7.14 8.39 9.42
C LEU A 406 -7.24 7.89 10.86
N LYS A 407 -6.24 7.15 11.34
CA LYS A 407 -6.21 6.48 12.64
C LYS A 407 -5.70 7.36 13.78
N GLY A 408 -6.04 6.98 15.00
CA GLY A 408 -5.48 7.54 16.23
C GLY A 408 -5.98 8.93 16.60
N LYS A 409 -5.38 9.51 17.65
CA LYS A 409 -5.76 10.81 18.22
C LYS A 409 -5.58 11.99 17.24
N GLN A 410 -4.57 11.90 16.39
CA GLN A 410 -4.22 12.92 15.37
C GLN A 410 -4.74 12.58 13.98
N GLY A 411 -5.55 11.52 13.87
CA GLY A 411 -6.18 11.15 12.62
C GLY A 411 -7.39 12.02 12.27
N ARG A 412 -7.82 11.92 11.02
CA ARG A 412 -8.92 12.72 10.46
C ARG A 412 -10.21 12.60 11.26
N PHE A 413 -10.57 11.39 11.67
CA PHE A 413 -11.81 11.16 12.42
C PHE A 413 -11.82 11.89 13.76
N ARG A 414 -10.80 11.68 14.59
CA ARG A 414 -10.78 12.23 15.96
C ARG A 414 -10.38 13.70 16.03
N GLN A 415 -9.54 14.19 15.14
CA GLN A 415 -9.01 15.56 15.20
C GLN A 415 -9.81 16.57 14.39
N ASN A 416 -10.44 16.16 13.27
CA ASN A 416 -11.07 17.09 12.34
C ASN A 416 -12.57 16.88 12.13
N LEU A 417 -13.11 15.67 12.42
CA LEU A 417 -14.52 15.33 12.19
C LEU A 417 -15.33 15.25 13.48
N LEU A 418 -14.88 14.51 14.49
CA LEU A 418 -15.56 14.40 15.78
C LEU A 418 -15.43 15.66 16.64
N GLY A 419 -14.41 16.46 16.38
CA GLY A 419 -14.21 17.75 17.03
C GLY A 419 -13.37 18.64 16.14
N LYS A 420 -13.71 19.94 16.11
CA LYS A 420 -13.01 20.96 15.33
C LYS A 420 -12.59 22.12 16.24
N ARG A 421 -11.53 22.82 15.86
CA ARG A 421 -11.24 24.13 16.44
C ARG A 421 -12.25 25.12 15.92
N VAL A 422 -12.77 25.94 16.81
CA VAL A 422 -13.80 26.95 16.46
C VAL A 422 -13.26 28.34 16.67
N ASP A 423 -13.76 29.30 15.86
CA ASP A 423 -13.51 30.71 16.04
C ASP A 423 -14.29 31.25 17.27
N TYR A 424 -14.01 32.45 17.69
CA TYR A 424 -14.60 33.11 18.87
C TYR A 424 -14.45 32.27 20.13
N SER A 425 -13.28 31.70 20.32
CA SER A 425 -12.88 30.97 21.52
C SER A 425 -11.53 31.48 22.02
N GLY A 426 -11.34 31.43 23.32
CA GLY A 426 -10.12 31.87 23.96
C GLY A 426 -9.74 30.99 25.16
N ARG A 427 -8.53 31.17 25.65
CA ARG A 427 -8.01 30.44 26.80
C ARG A 427 -7.28 31.40 27.73
N SER A 428 -7.56 31.31 29.03
CA SER A 428 -6.90 32.11 30.04
C SER A 428 -6.78 31.34 31.36
N VAL A 429 -6.03 31.88 32.27
CA VAL A 429 -5.94 31.38 33.63
C VAL A 429 -7.24 31.68 34.37
N ILE A 430 -7.72 30.76 35.21
CA ILE A 430 -8.87 30.96 36.09
C ILE A 430 -8.41 31.34 37.48
N VAL A 431 -9.10 32.33 38.07
CA VAL A 431 -8.85 32.83 39.42
C VAL A 431 -10.18 32.91 40.18
N VAL A 432 -10.12 33.03 41.50
CA VAL A 432 -11.30 33.23 42.33
C VAL A 432 -11.89 34.61 42.12
N GLY A 433 -13.22 34.74 42.19
CA GLY A 433 -13.96 36.00 42.14
C GLY A 433 -15.00 36.04 43.26
N PRO A 434 -14.60 36.33 44.50
CA PRO A 434 -15.50 36.21 45.67
C PRO A 434 -16.72 37.14 45.62
N GLN A 435 -16.64 38.22 44.84
CA GLN A 435 -17.74 39.18 44.64
C GLN A 435 -18.77 38.74 43.58
N LEU A 436 -18.48 37.68 42.80
CA LEU A 436 -19.35 37.20 41.75
C LEU A 436 -20.40 36.23 42.30
N GLN A 437 -21.59 36.24 41.71
CA GLN A 437 -22.63 35.24 41.98
C GLN A 437 -22.32 33.93 41.24
N LEU A 438 -23.02 32.83 41.60
CA LEU A 438 -22.76 31.50 41.06
C LEU A 438 -22.94 31.40 39.52
N HIS A 439 -23.79 32.23 38.95
CA HIS A 439 -24.06 32.26 37.51
C HIS A 439 -23.19 33.26 36.75
N GLN A 440 -22.37 34.03 37.44
CA GLN A 440 -21.55 35.09 36.86
C GLN A 440 -20.09 34.66 36.65
N CYS A 441 -19.46 35.24 35.66
CA CYS A 441 -18.03 35.10 35.41
C CYS A 441 -17.39 36.45 35.03
N GLY A 442 -16.12 36.62 35.35
CA GLY A 442 -15.35 37.79 34.92
C GLY A 442 -14.48 37.44 33.71
N LEU A 443 -14.53 38.23 32.66
CA LEU A 443 -13.71 38.09 31.47
C LEU A 443 -12.78 39.31 31.29
N PRO A 444 -11.54 39.11 30.79
CA PRO A 444 -10.72 40.24 30.37
C PRO A 444 -11.39 41.02 29.24
N LYS A 445 -11.45 42.35 29.32
CA LYS A 445 -12.11 43.22 28.34
C LYS A 445 -11.68 42.97 26.91
N GLN A 446 -10.39 42.77 26.65
CA GLN A 446 -9.86 42.51 25.33
C GLN A 446 -10.29 41.15 24.78
N MET A 447 -10.37 40.14 25.64
CA MET A 447 -10.87 38.81 25.26
C MET A 447 -12.36 38.88 24.94
N ALA A 448 -13.16 39.56 25.75
CA ALA A 448 -14.58 39.77 25.50
C ALA A 448 -14.82 40.49 24.17
N LEU A 449 -14.02 41.51 23.85
CA LEU A 449 -14.14 42.25 22.59
C LEU A 449 -13.90 41.33 21.36
N GLU A 450 -12.93 40.44 21.43
CA GLU A 450 -12.67 39.49 20.33
C GLU A 450 -13.75 38.40 20.21
N LEU A 451 -14.25 37.88 21.36
CA LEU A 451 -15.32 36.88 21.38
C LEU A 451 -16.63 37.41 20.80
N PHE A 452 -16.99 38.66 21.16
CA PHE A 452 -18.25 39.29 20.74
C PHE A 452 -18.12 40.19 19.51
N LYS A 453 -16.98 40.21 18.82
CA LYS A 453 -16.66 41.07 17.71
C LYS A 453 -17.76 41.17 16.62
N PRO A 454 -18.38 40.08 16.14
CA PRO A 454 -19.43 40.16 15.13
C PRO A 454 -20.66 40.91 15.63
N PHE A 455 -21.02 40.69 16.89
CA PHE A 455 -22.19 41.32 17.50
C PHE A 455 -21.96 42.83 17.74
N VAL A 456 -20.73 43.17 18.18
CA VAL A 456 -20.33 44.58 18.34
C VAL A 456 -20.33 45.32 17.01
N ILE A 457 -19.78 44.70 15.96
CA ILE A 457 -19.79 45.29 14.62
C ILE A 457 -21.22 45.54 14.14
N LYS A 458 -22.12 44.56 14.31
CA LYS A 458 -23.52 44.70 13.92
C LYS A 458 -24.18 45.82 14.70
N ARG A 459 -24.07 45.85 16.05
CA ARG A 459 -24.70 46.83 16.90
C ARG A 459 -24.20 48.26 16.66
N LEU A 460 -22.89 48.44 16.38
CA LEU A 460 -22.34 49.76 15.99
C LEU A 460 -22.97 50.31 14.69
N ILE A 461 -23.37 49.45 13.78
CA ILE A 461 -24.04 49.84 12.54
C ILE A 461 -25.50 50.18 12.86
N ASP A 462 -26.19 49.34 13.63
CA ASP A 462 -27.60 49.50 13.98
C ASP A 462 -27.81 50.78 14.79
N LEU A 463 -26.89 51.18 15.65
CA LEU A 463 -26.90 52.43 16.44
C LEU A 463 -26.44 53.66 15.63
N GLY A 464 -26.05 53.51 14.36
CA GLY A 464 -25.60 54.61 13.50
C GLY A 464 -24.20 55.14 13.80
N HIS A 465 -23.41 54.49 14.69
CA HIS A 465 -22.01 54.87 14.99
C HIS A 465 -21.07 54.57 13.81
N SER A 466 -21.51 53.71 12.89
CA SER A 466 -20.77 53.35 11.68
C SER A 466 -21.68 53.19 10.47
N GLN A 467 -21.26 53.72 9.34
CA GLN A 467 -21.99 53.63 8.07
C GLN A 467 -21.82 52.31 7.33
N ASN A 468 -20.75 51.57 7.62
CA ASN A 468 -20.48 50.30 6.97
C ASN A 468 -19.60 49.38 7.83
N ILE A 469 -19.59 48.08 7.47
CA ILE A 469 -18.85 47.02 8.18
C ILE A 469 -17.35 47.35 8.26
N LYS A 470 -16.76 47.91 7.21
CA LYS A 470 -15.31 48.21 7.15
C LYS A 470 -14.94 49.31 8.16
N HIS A 471 -15.81 50.33 8.32
CA HIS A 471 -15.62 51.39 9.31
C HIS A 471 -15.82 50.85 10.74
N ALA A 472 -16.87 50.06 10.99
CA ALA A 472 -17.11 49.41 12.28
C ALA A 472 -15.93 48.54 12.72
N LYS A 473 -15.38 47.72 11.78
CA LYS A 473 -14.22 46.89 12.04
C LYS A 473 -13.00 47.71 12.48
N ARG A 474 -12.73 48.83 11.82
CA ARG A 474 -11.64 49.76 12.20
C ARG A 474 -11.88 50.41 13.58
N MET A 475 -13.14 50.71 13.94
CA MET A 475 -13.49 51.23 15.28
C MET A 475 -13.18 50.21 16.37
N VAL A 476 -13.52 48.94 16.13
CA VAL A 476 -13.24 47.82 17.04
C VAL A 476 -11.71 47.60 17.15
N GLU A 477 -10.98 47.57 16.06
CA GLU A 477 -9.50 47.42 16.02
C GLU A 477 -8.79 48.56 16.76
N ARG A 478 -9.38 49.78 16.78
CA ARG A 478 -8.83 50.94 17.49
C ARG A 478 -9.37 51.10 18.89
N SER A 479 -10.21 50.15 19.34
CA SER A 479 -10.80 50.14 20.69
C SER A 479 -11.37 51.51 21.12
N LYS A 480 -12.18 52.13 20.27
CA LYS A 480 -12.80 53.44 20.59
C LYS A 480 -13.72 53.36 21.80
N PRO A 481 -13.91 54.44 22.60
CA PRO A 481 -14.77 54.42 23.80
C PRO A 481 -16.19 53.85 23.55
N GLN A 482 -16.84 54.25 22.46
CA GLN A 482 -18.17 53.78 22.05
C GLN A 482 -18.26 52.25 21.86
N VAL A 483 -17.13 51.59 21.55
CA VAL A 483 -17.08 50.15 21.39
C VAL A 483 -17.27 49.44 22.73
N TRP A 484 -16.76 50.01 23.80
CA TRP A 484 -16.88 49.46 25.15
C TRP A 484 -18.30 49.53 25.67
N ASP A 485 -18.98 50.67 25.45
CA ASP A 485 -20.38 50.88 25.85
C ASP A 485 -21.31 49.88 25.12
N VAL A 486 -21.08 49.70 23.81
CA VAL A 486 -21.79 48.70 23.01
C VAL A 486 -21.49 47.28 23.42
N LEU A 487 -20.24 46.99 23.80
CA LEU A 487 -19.83 45.66 24.28
C LEU A 487 -20.56 45.32 25.60
N GLU A 488 -20.63 46.26 26.54
CA GLU A 488 -21.35 46.09 27.81
C GLU A 488 -22.83 45.78 27.61
N GLU A 489 -23.51 46.49 26.69
CA GLU A 489 -24.89 46.21 26.31
C GLU A 489 -25.10 44.80 25.78
N ILE A 490 -24.20 44.33 24.88
CA ILE A 490 -24.29 43.03 24.23
C ILE A 490 -24.06 41.87 25.19
N ILE A 491 -23.12 42.03 26.11
CA ILE A 491 -22.72 40.99 27.06
C ILE A 491 -23.87 40.63 28.01
N ARG A 492 -24.66 41.59 28.43
CA ARG A 492 -25.78 41.37 29.39
C ARG A 492 -26.80 40.34 28.91
N GLU A 493 -26.99 40.19 27.59
CA GLU A 493 -27.98 39.29 27.02
C GLU A 493 -27.38 37.98 26.49
N ARG A 494 -26.06 37.80 26.58
CA ARG A 494 -25.35 36.72 25.90
C ARG A 494 -24.40 35.97 26.81
N PRO A 495 -24.83 34.83 27.38
CA PRO A 495 -23.95 34.01 28.20
C PRO A 495 -22.81 33.41 27.39
N VAL A 496 -21.70 33.15 28.06
CA VAL A 496 -20.53 32.47 27.53
C VAL A 496 -20.43 31.05 28.05
N LEU A 497 -19.91 30.14 27.24
CA LEU A 497 -19.61 28.78 27.67
C LEU A 497 -18.19 28.72 28.20
N LEU A 498 -18.03 28.36 29.48
CA LEU A 498 -16.74 28.13 30.12
C LEU A 498 -16.48 26.64 30.27
N ASN A 499 -15.27 26.25 29.93
CA ASN A 499 -14.79 24.87 30.07
C ASN A 499 -13.51 24.83 30.90
N ARG A 500 -13.41 23.90 31.82
CA ARG A 500 -12.18 23.58 32.56
C ARG A 500 -11.62 22.26 32.11
N ALA A 501 -10.34 22.22 31.74
CA ALA A 501 -9.62 20.98 31.43
C ALA A 501 -9.18 20.26 32.74
N PRO A 502 -9.26 18.91 32.83
CA PRO A 502 -9.81 18.00 31.83
C PRO A 502 -11.35 17.96 31.82
N THR A 503 -11.98 17.91 30.66
CA THR A 503 -13.43 17.76 30.52
C THR A 503 -13.81 16.31 30.70
N LEU A 504 -14.23 15.92 31.92
CA LEU A 504 -14.55 14.53 32.28
C LEU A 504 -16.01 14.16 32.00
N HIS A 505 -16.91 15.10 32.11
CA HIS A 505 -18.35 14.95 31.91
C HIS A 505 -18.98 16.26 31.44
N ARG A 506 -20.27 16.22 31.06
CA ARG A 506 -20.99 17.39 30.52
C ARG A 506 -20.99 18.64 31.42
N LEU A 507 -20.93 18.50 32.76
CA LEU A 507 -20.86 19.62 33.70
C LEU A 507 -19.50 20.33 33.72
N GLY A 508 -18.48 19.79 33.00
CA GLY A 508 -17.22 20.48 32.76
C GLY A 508 -17.34 21.65 31.76
N ILE A 509 -18.50 21.80 31.11
CA ILE A 509 -18.84 22.92 30.23
C ILE A 509 -20.16 23.52 30.73
N GLN A 510 -20.13 24.75 31.17
CA GLN A 510 -21.29 25.45 31.71
C GLN A 510 -21.41 26.86 31.15
N ALA A 511 -22.64 27.37 31.07
CA ALA A 511 -22.91 28.74 30.65
C ALA A 511 -22.86 29.68 31.84
N PHE A 512 -22.22 30.82 31.67
CA PHE A 512 -22.12 31.90 32.68
C PHE A 512 -22.45 33.25 32.03
N GLU A 513 -22.99 34.12 32.83
CA GLU A 513 -23.20 35.53 32.48
C GLU A 513 -21.90 36.30 32.75
N PRO A 514 -21.31 36.91 31.70
CA PRO A 514 -20.08 37.68 31.87
C PRO A 514 -20.30 39.03 32.51
#